data_5bb8c8d015032f9ffd4362bb4c76f86b
#
_entry.id   5bb8c8d015032f9ffd4362bb4c76f86b
#
_cell.length_a   1.000
_cell.length_b   1.000
_cell.length_c   1.000
_cell.angle_alpha   90.00
_cell.angle_beta   90.00
_cell.angle_gamma   90.00
#
_symmetry.space_group_name_H-M   'P 1'
#
loop_
_entity.id
_entity.type
_entity.pdbx_description
1 polymer ?
#
loop_
_entity_poly.entity_id
_entity_poly.type
_entity_poly.pdbx_seq_one_letter_code
_entity_poly.pdbx_strand_id
1 'polypeptide(L)'
;MMSVWSSLVGQEAAVAKLSEAAASARAIVASRGGAHASDDARSMSHAWLITGPPGSGRSVAARAFAAALQCTGETVGCGQCAGCRTTMGRTNADVVFAATETSIINVETARSLVLQAQSSPSQGLWRVIVVEDADRLGESGANALLKAIEEPPEHTVWLLCAPSPEDMIATIRSRCRHLGLRIPTAAAVADLLVREGVAT
;
A
#
# COMPACT_ATOMS: atom_id res chain seq x y z
N MET A 1 -13.83 -14.30 11.36
CA MET A 1 -12.55 -14.38 10.62
C MET A 1 -12.07 -12.96 10.38
N MET A 2 -10.88 -12.60 10.86
CA MET A 2 -10.36 -11.23 10.69
C MET A 2 -9.71 -11.11 9.32
N SER A 3 -10.30 -10.34 8.41
CA SER A 3 -9.66 -9.95 7.15
C SER A 3 -8.57 -8.92 7.42
N VAL A 4 -7.66 -8.69 6.45
CA VAL A 4 -6.64 -7.63 6.56
C VAL A 4 -7.24 -6.23 6.72
N TRP A 5 -8.50 -6.05 6.35
CA TRP A 5 -9.24 -4.79 6.41
C TRP A 5 -9.85 -4.48 7.78
N SER A 6 -9.88 -5.45 8.70
CA SER A 6 -10.61 -5.33 9.97
C SER A 6 -10.12 -4.22 10.89
N SER A 7 -8.87 -3.80 10.74
CA SER A 7 -8.27 -2.68 11.49
C SER A 7 -8.54 -1.30 10.87
N LEU A 8 -9.17 -1.24 9.66
CA LEU A 8 -9.51 0.02 8.98
C LEU A 8 -10.95 0.46 9.33
N VAL A 9 -11.17 0.83 10.57
CA VAL A 9 -12.49 1.27 11.05
C VAL A 9 -12.86 2.64 10.50
N GLY A 10 -14.13 2.81 10.11
CA GLY A 10 -14.64 4.07 9.57
C GLY A 10 -14.10 4.44 8.19
N GLN A 11 -13.53 3.47 7.44
CA GLN A 11 -12.89 3.67 6.13
C GLN A 11 -13.55 2.82 5.04
N GLU A 12 -14.85 2.58 5.10
CA GLU A 12 -15.58 1.63 4.23
C GLU A 12 -15.35 1.92 2.74
N ALA A 13 -15.40 3.20 2.35
CA ALA A 13 -15.18 3.61 0.95
C ALA A 13 -13.73 3.37 0.49
N ALA A 14 -12.75 3.56 1.37
CA ALA A 14 -11.34 3.29 1.07
C ALA A 14 -11.10 1.78 0.98
N VAL A 15 -11.65 1.00 1.91
CA VAL A 15 -11.60 -0.47 1.90
C VAL A 15 -12.20 -1.04 0.62
N ALA A 16 -13.36 -0.53 0.18
CA ALA A 16 -13.99 -0.97 -1.07
C ALA A 16 -13.07 -0.75 -2.28
N LYS A 17 -12.49 0.45 -2.42
CA LYS A 17 -11.55 0.78 -3.51
C LYS A 17 -10.29 -0.09 -3.49
N LEU A 18 -9.69 -0.30 -2.32
CA LEU A 18 -8.49 -1.12 -2.18
C LEU A 18 -8.77 -2.60 -2.41
N SER A 19 -9.93 -3.09 -1.97
CA SER A 19 -10.37 -4.48 -2.21
C SER A 19 -10.60 -4.74 -3.70
N GLU A 20 -11.24 -3.82 -4.41
CA GLU A 20 -11.43 -3.87 -5.85
C GLU A 20 -10.08 -3.87 -6.59
N ALA A 21 -9.16 -2.98 -6.20
CA ALA A 21 -7.82 -2.94 -6.79
C ALA A 21 -7.04 -4.23 -6.55
N ALA A 22 -7.13 -4.81 -5.34
CA ALA A 22 -6.47 -6.07 -5.02
C ALA A 22 -7.08 -7.26 -5.79
N ALA A 23 -8.39 -7.26 -6.04
CA ALA A 23 -9.05 -8.25 -6.89
C ALA A 23 -8.56 -8.14 -8.34
N SER A 24 -8.48 -6.91 -8.87
CA SER A 24 -7.91 -6.65 -10.20
C SER A 24 -6.45 -7.09 -10.31
N ALA A 25 -5.63 -6.82 -9.27
CA ALA A 25 -4.24 -7.26 -9.20
C ALA A 25 -4.13 -8.81 -9.26
N ARG A 26 -5.03 -9.52 -8.58
CA ARG A 26 -5.09 -10.98 -8.65
C ARG A 26 -5.43 -11.47 -10.06
N ALA A 27 -6.39 -10.83 -10.73
CA ALA A 27 -6.77 -11.17 -12.10
C ALA A 27 -5.60 -10.97 -13.08
N ILE A 28 -4.80 -9.89 -12.92
CA ILE A 28 -3.59 -9.64 -13.72
C ILE A 28 -2.59 -10.79 -13.56
N VAL A 29 -2.34 -11.25 -12.34
CA VAL A 29 -1.42 -12.38 -12.10
C VAL A 29 -1.95 -13.68 -12.71
N ALA A 30 -3.26 -13.93 -12.59
CA ALA A 30 -3.89 -15.14 -13.12
C ALA A 30 -3.89 -15.17 -14.66
N SER A 31 -3.93 -14.02 -15.35
CA SER A 31 -3.97 -13.91 -16.81
C SER A 31 -2.61 -14.09 -17.50
N ARG A 32 -1.53 -14.36 -16.78
CA ARG A 32 -0.17 -14.60 -17.35
C ARG A 32 -0.10 -15.72 -18.40
N GLY A 33 -1.20 -16.40 -18.68
CA GLY A 33 -1.29 -17.51 -19.66
C GLY A 33 -1.94 -17.16 -21.02
N GLY A 34 -2.38 -15.96 -21.28
CA GLY A 34 -2.94 -15.56 -22.57
C GLY A 34 -4.16 -14.66 -22.50
N ALA A 35 -4.13 -13.62 -23.31
CA ALA A 35 -5.21 -12.79 -23.79
C ALA A 35 -5.81 -11.71 -22.87
N HIS A 36 -5.68 -10.48 -23.35
CA HIS A 36 -6.49 -9.29 -23.06
C HIS A 36 -6.70 -8.96 -21.56
N ALA A 37 -6.01 -7.90 -21.11
CA ALA A 37 -6.40 -7.16 -19.90
C ALA A 37 -7.90 -6.81 -20.03
N SER A 38 -8.74 -7.52 -19.31
CA SER A 38 -10.17 -7.21 -19.18
C SER A 38 -10.32 -5.82 -18.55
N ASP A 39 -11.49 -5.20 -18.73
CA ASP A 39 -11.84 -3.91 -18.09
C ASP A 39 -11.58 -3.91 -16.56
N ASP A 40 -11.55 -5.07 -15.94
CA ASP A 40 -11.22 -5.28 -14.52
C ASP A 40 -9.78 -4.84 -14.14
N ALA A 41 -8.83 -4.80 -15.06
CA ALA A 41 -7.47 -4.33 -14.81
C ALA A 41 -7.38 -2.83 -14.53
N ARG A 42 -8.42 -2.06 -14.86
CA ARG A 42 -8.45 -0.59 -14.68
C ARG A 42 -8.50 -0.14 -13.22
N SER A 43 -8.93 -0.99 -12.31
CA SER A 43 -8.98 -0.67 -10.89
C SER A 43 -7.62 -0.76 -10.20
N MET A 44 -6.67 -1.50 -10.76
CA MET A 44 -5.30 -1.55 -10.23
C MET A 44 -4.45 -0.40 -10.79
N SER A 45 -3.63 0.19 -9.91
CA SER A 45 -2.59 1.17 -10.26
C SER A 45 -1.27 0.74 -9.63
N HIS A 46 -0.18 0.97 -10.34
CA HIS A 46 1.17 0.68 -9.84
C HIS A 46 1.68 1.72 -8.82
N ALA A 47 1.00 2.85 -8.66
CA ALA A 47 1.35 3.86 -7.67
C ALA A 47 0.10 4.44 -7.00
N TRP A 48 0.13 4.47 -5.67
CA TRP A 48 -0.95 4.98 -4.83
C TRP A 48 -0.42 6.04 -3.89
N LEU A 49 -1.16 7.14 -3.74
CA LEU A 49 -0.95 8.15 -2.74
C LEU A 49 -2.08 8.07 -1.72
N ILE A 50 -1.78 7.53 -0.54
CA ILE A 50 -2.71 7.36 0.57
C ILE A 50 -2.55 8.55 1.51
N THR A 51 -3.56 9.40 1.59
CA THR A 51 -3.51 10.62 2.39
C THR A 51 -4.56 10.63 3.49
N GLY A 52 -4.30 11.45 4.49
CA GLY A 52 -5.21 11.69 5.61
C GLY A 52 -4.44 12.25 6.81
N PRO A 53 -5.10 12.96 7.71
CA PRO A 53 -4.46 13.55 8.88
C PRO A 53 -3.87 12.47 9.81
N PRO A 54 -2.97 12.84 10.73
CA PRO A 54 -2.47 11.93 11.76
C PRO A 54 -3.63 11.19 12.46
N GLY A 55 -3.50 9.88 12.66
CA GLY A 55 -4.56 9.04 13.23
C GLY A 55 -5.60 8.52 12.23
N SER A 56 -5.55 8.89 10.95
CA SER A 56 -6.47 8.38 9.92
C SER A 56 -6.21 6.92 9.50
N GLY A 57 -5.06 6.33 9.85
CA GLY A 57 -4.73 4.94 9.55
C GLY A 57 -4.01 4.72 8.20
N ARG A 58 -3.29 5.71 7.67
CA ARG A 58 -2.56 5.63 6.39
C ARG A 58 -1.65 4.39 6.31
N SER A 59 -0.75 4.22 7.27
CA SER A 59 0.17 3.08 7.32
C SER A 59 -0.57 1.75 7.50
N VAL A 60 -1.70 1.76 8.22
CA VAL A 60 -2.56 0.58 8.37
C VAL A 60 -3.20 0.23 7.03
N ALA A 61 -3.71 1.22 6.28
CA ALA A 61 -4.30 1.03 4.96
C ALA A 61 -3.27 0.52 3.95
N ALA A 62 -2.07 1.12 3.92
CA ALA A 62 -0.99 0.68 3.04
C ALA A 62 -0.57 -0.77 3.35
N ARG A 63 -0.43 -1.13 4.63
CA ARG A 63 -0.08 -2.49 5.05
C ARG A 63 -1.18 -3.49 4.72
N ALA A 64 -2.45 -3.15 4.96
CA ALA A 64 -3.58 -4.01 4.63
C ALA A 64 -3.69 -4.24 3.11
N PHE A 65 -3.46 -3.19 2.31
CA PHE A 65 -3.46 -3.31 0.85
C PHE A 65 -2.27 -4.15 0.36
N ALA A 66 -1.06 -3.92 0.88
CA ALA A 66 0.09 -4.76 0.59
C ALA A 66 -0.18 -6.24 0.92
N ALA A 67 -0.82 -6.52 2.06
CA ALA A 67 -1.19 -7.87 2.45
C ALA A 67 -2.25 -8.49 1.51
N ALA A 68 -3.20 -7.69 1.03
CA ALA A 68 -4.19 -8.13 0.05
C ALA A 68 -3.56 -8.46 -1.31
N LEU A 69 -2.55 -7.69 -1.75
CA LEU A 69 -1.77 -7.97 -2.97
C LEU A 69 -0.97 -9.28 -2.87
N GLN A 70 -0.53 -9.67 -1.67
CA GLN A 70 0.18 -10.93 -1.41
C GLN A 70 -0.76 -12.10 -1.07
N CYS A 71 -2.07 -11.87 -1.08
CA CYS A 71 -3.03 -12.85 -0.62
C CYS A 71 -3.19 -14.01 -1.62
N THR A 72 -2.95 -15.23 -1.16
CA THR A 72 -3.17 -16.49 -1.91
C THR A 72 -4.42 -17.25 -1.45
N GLY A 73 -5.17 -16.72 -0.48
CA GLY A 73 -6.40 -17.32 0.00
C GLY A 73 -7.56 -17.18 -0.98
N GLU A 74 -8.66 -17.85 -0.75
CA GLU A 74 -9.86 -17.83 -1.60
C GLU A 74 -10.43 -16.41 -1.71
N THR A 75 -10.59 -15.73 -0.56
CA THR A 75 -11.03 -14.32 -0.51
C THR A 75 -9.83 -13.40 -0.47
N VAL A 76 -9.80 -12.37 -1.32
CA VAL A 76 -8.72 -11.36 -1.35
C VAL A 76 -8.63 -10.64 0.00
N GLY A 77 -7.42 -10.61 0.56
CA GLY A 77 -7.22 -10.03 1.89
C GLY A 77 -7.74 -10.89 3.04
N CYS A 78 -7.69 -12.21 2.91
CA CYS A 78 -8.25 -13.17 3.87
C CYS A 78 -7.66 -13.07 5.29
N GLY A 79 -6.49 -12.46 5.48
CA GLY A 79 -5.81 -12.31 6.78
C GLY A 79 -5.16 -13.58 7.33
N GLN A 80 -5.34 -14.75 6.70
CA GLN A 80 -4.95 -16.05 7.26
C GLN A 80 -3.87 -16.78 6.46
N CYS A 81 -3.78 -16.56 5.13
CA CYS A 81 -2.74 -17.18 4.31
C CYS A 81 -1.34 -16.64 4.67
N ALA A 82 -0.31 -17.35 4.26
CA ALA A 82 1.07 -16.98 4.55
C ALA A 82 1.39 -15.55 4.08
N GLY A 83 0.99 -15.19 2.84
CA GLY A 83 1.21 -13.84 2.29
C GLY A 83 0.57 -12.74 3.16
N CYS A 84 -0.69 -12.93 3.60
CA CYS A 84 -1.33 -11.97 4.49
C CYS A 84 -0.62 -11.87 5.84
N ARG A 85 -0.31 -13.01 6.49
CA ARG A 85 0.30 -13.01 7.83
C ARG A 85 1.70 -12.39 7.82
N THR A 86 2.55 -12.79 6.88
CA THR A 86 3.93 -12.27 6.79
C THR A 86 3.94 -10.77 6.47
N THR A 87 3.04 -10.30 5.60
CA THR A 87 2.93 -8.87 5.29
C THR A 87 2.40 -8.06 6.48
N MET A 88 1.34 -8.53 7.14
CA MET A 88 0.82 -7.87 8.35
C MET A 88 1.85 -7.84 9.47
N GLY A 89 2.68 -8.90 9.60
CA GLY A 89 3.81 -9.00 10.52
C GLY A 89 5.09 -8.29 10.06
N ARG A 90 5.10 -7.62 8.90
CA ARG A 90 6.28 -6.94 8.30
C ARG A 90 7.48 -7.87 8.04
N THR A 91 7.25 -9.15 7.82
CA THR A 91 8.28 -10.17 7.56
C THR A 91 8.25 -10.74 6.14
N ASN A 92 7.39 -10.20 5.28
CA ASN A 92 7.31 -10.62 3.89
C ASN A 92 8.51 -10.07 3.09
N ALA A 93 9.28 -10.95 2.43
CA ALA A 93 10.49 -10.58 1.69
C ALA A 93 10.21 -9.69 0.46
N ASP A 94 8.98 -9.74 -0.07
CA ASP A 94 8.59 -8.97 -1.26
C ASP A 94 7.86 -7.66 -0.94
N VAL A 95 7.73 -7.33 0.37
CA VAL A 95 7.12 -6.09 0.83
C VAL A 95 8.12 -5.29 1.65
N VAL A 96 8.52 -4.15 1.13
CA VAL A 96 9.45 -3.23 1.80
C VAL A 96 8.66 -2.15 2.50
N PHE A 97 8.90 -1.97 3.79
CA PHE A 97 8.34 -0.87 4.58
C PHE A 97 9.45 0.14 4.90
N ALA A 98 9.41 1.28 4.22
CA ALA A 98 10.30 2.40 4.49
C ALA A 98 9.58 3.36 5.43
N ALA A 99 9.91 3.30 6.71
CA ALA A 99 9.61 4.33 7.69
C ALA A 99 10.90 5.08 8.00
N THR A 100 10.81 6.36 8.23
CA THR A 100 11.99 7.14 8.57
C THR A 100 11.97 7.55 10.05
N GLU A 101 13.06 7.26 10.74
CA GLU A 101 13.31 7.76 12.10
C GLU A 101 13.85 9.20 12.06
N THR A 102 14.30 9.66 10.90
CA THR A 102 14.83 11.00 10.66
C THR A 102 13.76 11.94 10.08
N SER A 103 14.03 13.25 10.12
CA SER A 103 13.11 14.27 9.58
C SER A 103 13.03 14.27 8.04
N ILE A 104 13.99 13.67 7.33
CA ILE A 104 14.07 13.68 5.88
C ILE A 104 14.49 12.30 5.36
N ILE A 105 13.80 11.82 4.34
CA ILE A 105 14.22 10.67 3.52
C ILE A 105 15.21 11.21 2.48
N ASN A 106 16.49 10.87 2.64
CA ASN A 106 17.54 11.35 1.76
C ASN A 106 17.53 10.61 0.41
N VAL A 107 18.35 11.11 -0.53
CA VAL A 107 18.42 10.57 -1.90
C VAL A 107 18.99 9.14 -1.93
N GLU A 108 19.90 8.79 -1.03
CA GLU A 108 20.49 7.45 -0.93
C GLU A 108 19.43 6.42 -0.54
N THR A 109 18.59 6.74 0.45
CA THR A 109 17.45 5.91 0.85
C THR A 109 16.47 5.77 -0.31
N ALA A 110 16.12 6.85 -0.99
CA ALA A 110 15.23 6.83 -2.15
C ALA A 110 15.79 5.94 -3.27
N ARG A 111 17.09 6.04 -3.59
CA ARG A 111 17.76 5.17 -4.57
C ARG A 111 17.76 3.71 -4.16
N SER A 112 17.98 3.42 -2.88
CA SER A 112 17.89 2.05 -2.36
C SER A 112 16.50 1.45 -2.56
N LEU A 113 15.43 2.23 -2.31
CA LEU A 113 14.06 1.80 -2.56
C LEU A 113 13.81 1.54 -4.06
N VAL A 114 14.34 2.38 -4.95
CA VAL A 114 14.26 2.17 -6.41
C VAL A 114 14.94 0.85 -6.81
N LEU A 115 16.14 0.57 -6.29
CA LEU A 115 16.84 -0.69 -6.56
C LEU A 115 16.03 -1.91 -6.07
N GLN A 116 15.43 -1.83 -4.89
CA GLN A 116 14.58 -2.89 -4.37
C GLN A 116 13.30 -3.07 -5.22
N ALA A 117 12.73 -1.99 -5.72
CA ALA A 117 11.55 -2.02 -6.60
C ALA A 117 11.85 -2.68 -7.96
N GLN A 118 13.09 -2.63 -8.45
CA GLN A 118 13.50 -3.26 -9.69
C GLN A 118 13.63 -4.79 -9.62
N SER A 119 13.65 -5.35 -8.41
CA SER A 119 13.72 -6.79 -8.21
C SER A 119 12.35 -7.42 -8.40
N SER A 120 12.26 -8.49 -9.19
CA SER A 120 11.03 -9.29 -9.28
C SER A 120 10.65 -9.88 -7.92
N PRO A 121 9.34 -10.09 -7.66
CA PRO A 121 8.90 -10.80 -6.47
C PRO A 121 9.58 -12.16 -6.36
N SER A 122 10.06 -12.53 -5.16
CA SER A 122 10.80 -13.78 -4.93
C SER A 122 9.89 -14.92 -4.46
N GLN A 123 8.90 -14.62 -3.64
CA GLN A 123 7.96 -15.58 -3.05
C GLN A 123 6.51 -15.16 -3.22
N GLY A 124 6.26 -13.85 -3.29
CA GLY A 124 4.93 -13.26 -3.38
C GLY A 124 4.48 -13.06 -4.83
N LEU A 125 3.30 -12.47 -4.96
CA LEU A 125 2.67 -12.15 -6.25
C LEU A 125 3.13 -10.77 -6.77
N TRP A 126 3.49 -9.87 -5.83
CA TRP A 126 3.82 -8.48 -6.12
C TRP A 126 5.04 -8.03 -5.32
N ARG A 127 5.90 -7.21 -5.91
CA ARG A 127 6.88 -6.39 -5.22
C ARG A 127 6.17 -5.12 -4.74
N VAL A 128 6.12 -4.88 -3.43
CA VAL A 128 5.42 -3.73 -2.87
C VAL A 128 6.38 -2.86 -2.07
N ILE A 129 6.45 -1.59 -2.41
CA ILE A 129 7.26 -0.59 -1.69
C ILE A 129 6.31 0.37 -0.97
N VAL A 130 6.32 0.33 0.35
CA VAL A 130 5.52 1.20 1.23
C VAL A 130 6.42 2.28 1.80
N VAL A 131 6.12 3.54 1.51
CA VAL A 131 6.81 4.71 2.09
C VAL A 131 5.83 5.38 3.05
N GLU A 132 6.01 5.15 4.36
CA GLU A 132 5.04 5.57 5.38
C GLU A 132 5.02 7.09 5.64
N ASP A 133 6.14 7.79 5.38
CA ASP A 133 6.29 9.23 5.53
C ASP A 133 6.79 9.85 4.22
N ALA A 134 6.04 9.70 3.15
CA ALA A 134 6.46 10.16 1.82
C ALA A 134 6.55 11.69 1.71
N ASP A 135 5.87 12.43 2.57
CA ASP A 135 6.00 13.89 2.74
C ASP A 135 7.40 14.31 3.20
N ARG A 136 8.16 13.39 3.80
CA ARG A 136 9.55 13.62 4.21
C ARG A 136 10.59 13.37 3.11
N LEU A 137 10.16 13.02 1.91
CA LEU A 137 11.03 12.94 0.74
C LEU A 137 11.52 14.35 0.39
N GLY A 138 12.82 14.60 0.54
CA GLY A 138 13.44 15.81 -0.01
C GLY A 138 13.30 15.83 -1.54
N GLU A 139 13.42 17.00 -2.15
CA GLU A 139 13.25 17.18 -3.60
C GLU A 139 14.10 16.21 -4.44
N SER A 140 15.37 16.02 -4.07
CA SER A 140 16.28 15.08 -4.73
C SER A 140 15.84 13.62 -4.56
N GLY A 141 15.31 13.24 -3.39
CA GLY A 141 14.77 11.92 -3.13
C GLY A 141 13.50 11.66 -3.93
N ALA A 142 12.60 12.62 -3.96
CA ALA A 142 11.38 12.57 -4.73
C ALA A 142 11.67 12.43 -6.24
N ASN A 143 12.61 13.23 -6.77
CA ASN A 143 13.04 13.13 -8.16
C ASN A 143 13.65 11.77 -8.51
N ALA A 144 14.38 11.14 -7.58
CA ALA A 144 14.92 9.80 -7.78
C ALA A 144 13.82 8.72 -7.93
N LEU A 145 12.65 8.92 -7.32
CA LEU A 145 11.52 7.99 -7.44
C LEU A 145 10.72 8.15 -8.74
N LEU A 146 10.76 9.32 -9.39
CA LEU A 146 9.87 9.65 -10.51
C LEU A 146 9.91 8.59 -11.62
N LYS A 147 11.11 8.22 -12.08
CA LYS A 147 11.24 7.21 -13.13
C LYS A 147 10.70 5.84 -12.73
N ALA A 148 10.93 5.44 -11.48
CA ALA A 148 10.45 4.16 -10.97
C ALA A 148 8.93 4.14 -10.75
N ILE A 149 8.31 5.31 -10.55
CA ILE A 149 6.87 5.48 -10.47
C ILE A 149 6.24 5.56 -11.86
N GLU A 150 6.92 6.18 -12.84
CA GLU A 150 6.43 6.30 -14.22
C GLU A 150 6.47 4.98 -14.97
N GLU A 151 7.57 4.26 -14.86
CA GLU A 151 7.85 3.03 -15.58
C GLU A 151 8.25 1.91 -14.60
N PRO A 152 7.33 1.44 -13.74
CA PRO A 152 7.64 0.40 -12.78
C PRO A 152 7.85 -0.94 -13.51
N PRO A 153 8.70 -1.83 -12.97
CA PRO A 153 8.74 -3.21 -13.43
C PRO A 153 7.39 -3.89 -13.26
N GLU A 154 7.15 -4.93 -14.04
CA GLU A 154 5.96 -5.75 -13.90
C GLU A 154 5.77 -6.23 -12.46
N HIS A 155 4.53 -6.23 -12.00
CA HIS A 155 4.16 -6.63 -10.63
C HIS A 155 4.83 -5.84 -9.51
N THR A 156 5.20 -4.58 -9.78
CA THR A 156 5.69 -3.65 -8.75
C THR A 156 4.65 -2.59 -8.43
N VAL A 157 4.45 -2.33 -7.13
CA VAL A 157 3.49 -1.35 -6.63
C VAL A 157 4.15 -0.43 -5.60
N TRP A 158 3.93 0.88 -5.76
CA TRP A 158 4.34 1.91 -4.81
C TRP A 158 3.15 2.38 -3.99
N LEU A 159 3.27 2.36 -2.67
CA LEU A 159 2.29 2.86 -1.71
C LEU A 159 2.92 4.01 -0.93
N LEU A 160 2.58 5.24 -1.26
CA LEU A 160 3.10 6.45 -0.65
C LEU A 160 2.08 6.99 0.34
N CYS A 161 2.48 7.24 1.59
CA CYS A 161 1.62 7.81 2.62
C CYS A 161 2.05 9.24 2.94
N ALA A 162 1.11 10.18 2.95
CA ALA A 162 1.35 11.58 3.29
C ALA A 162 0.15 12.18 4.07
N PRO A 163 0.34 13.24 4.89
CA PRO A 163 -0.76 13.86 5.62
C PRO A 163 -1.82 14.45 4.69
N SER A 164 -1.40 15.12 3.61
CA SER A 164 -2.28 15.65 2.57
C SER A 164 -1.67 15.48 1.17
N PRO A 165 -2.45 15.61 0.10
CA PRO A 165 -1.91 15.58 -1.26
C PRO A 165 -0.92 16.72 -1.52
N GLU A 166 -1.10 17.86 -0.86
CA GLU A 166 -0.29 19.07 -0.99
C GLU A 166 1.11 18.90 -0.42
N ASP A 167 1.29 17.98 0.53
CA ASP A 167 2.59 17.66 1.11
C ASP A 167 3.50 16.86 0.15
N MET A 168 2.94 16.42 -0.99
CA MET A 168 3.68 15.74 -2.04
C MET A 168 3.96 16.65 -3.22
N ILE A 169 5.18 16.53 -3.80
CA ILE A 169 5.50 17.26 -5.02
C ILE A 169 4.52 16.91 -6.16
N ALA A 170 4.14 17.92 -6.92
CA ALA A 170 3.10 17.79 -7.95
C ALA A 170 3.40 16.69 -8.99
N THR A 171 4.68 16.50 -9.30
CA THR A 171 5.14 15.48 -10.27
C THR A 171 4.89 14.04 -9.80
N ILE A 172 5.05 13.73 -8.52
CA ILE A 172 4.69 12.41 -7.95
C ILE A 172 3.17 12.30 -7.84
N ARG A 173 2.51 13.34 -7.29
CA ARG A 173 1.07 13.35 -7.07
C ARG A 173 0.28 13.06 -8.35
N SER A 174 0.68 13.65 -9.47
CA SER A 174 0.00 13.48 -10.77
C SER A 174 0.08 12.06 -11.35
N ARG A 175 1.00 11.23 -10.84
CA ARG A 175 1.23 9.84 -11.30
C ARG A 175 0.67 8.79 -10.37
N CYS A 176 0.19 9.21 -9.21
CA CYS A 176 -0.37 8.32 -8.20
C CYS A 176 -1.90 8.34 -8.22
N ARG A 177 -2.51 7.17 -8.06
CA ARG A 177 -3.93 7.08 -7.75
C ARG A 177 -4.15 7.53 -6.31
N HIS A 178 -4.96 8.57 -6.13
CA HIS A 178 -5.20 9.14 -4.80
C HIS A 178 -6.28 8.39 -4.02
N LEU A 179 -5.98 8.10 -2.75
CA LEU A 179 -6.90 7.56 -1.75
C LEU A 179 -6.87 8.42 -0.48
N GLY A 180 -7.93 9.18 -0.25
CA GLY A 180 -8.08 9.98 0.98
C GLY A 180 -8.72 9.18 2.10
N LEU A 181 -8.15 9.26 3.29
CA LEU A 181 -8.68 8.70 4.53
C LEU A 181 -9.17 9.81 5.46
N ARG A 182 -10.13 9.46 6.32
CA ARG A 182 -10.68 10.36 7.34
C ARG A 182 -10.24 9.91 8.72
N ILE A 183 -10.30 10.81 9.69
CA ILE A 183 -10.16 10.41 11.10
C ILE A 183 -11.38 9.55 11.46
N PRO A 184 -11.19 8.32 11.96
CA PRO A 184 -12.29 7.50 12.43
C PRO A 184 -12.94 8.15 13.66
N THR A 185 -14.22 7.87 13.89
CA THR A 185 -14.91 8.36 15.10
C THR A 185 -14.34 7.70 16.36
N ALA A 186 -14.42 8.40 17.50
CA ALA A 186 -13.96 7.85 18.77
C ALA A 186 -14.66 6.52 19.11
N ALA A 187 -15.94 6.38 18.77
CA ALA A 187 -16.69 5.14 18.95
C ALA A 187 -16.10 3.99 18.12
N ALA A 188 -15.79 4.23 16.83
CA ALA A 188 -15.19 3.22 15.96
C ALA A 188 -13.79 2.77 16.45
N VAL A 189 -13.01 3.70 17.00
CA VAL A 189 -11.72 3.38 17.61
C VAL A 189 -11.89 2.57 18.89
N ALA A 190 -12.85 2.95 19.75
CA ALA A 190 -13.14 2.21 20.98
C ALA A 190 -13.56 0.76 20.66
N ASP A 191 -14.45 0.55 19.70
CA ASP A 191 -14.88 -0.78 19.26
C ASP A 191 -13.71 -1.62 18.72
N LEU A 192 -12.74 -1.00 18.03
CA LEU A 192 -11.53 -1.67 17.58
C LEU A 192 -10.68 -2.13 18.76
N LEU A 193 -10.42 -1.25 19.73
CA LEU A 193 -9.60 -1.55 20.91
C LEU A 193 -10.21 -2.67 21.76
N VAL A 194 -11.53 -2.70 21.90
CA VAL A 194 -12.24 -3.79 22.59
C VAL A 194 -12.08 -5.11 21.83
N ARG A 195 -12.23 -5.10 20.49
CA ARG A 195 -12.04 -6.32 19.67
C ARG A 195 -10.60 -6.85 19.68
N GLU A 196 -9.62 -5.98 19.81
CA GLU A 196 -8.20 -6.37 19.87
C GLU A 196 -7.76 -6.71 21.31
N GLY A 197 -8.65 -6.58 22.30
CA GLY A 197 -8.35 -6.89 23.71
C GLY A 197 -7.41 -5.90 24.39
N VAL A 198 -7.31 -4.69 23.83
CA VAL A 198 -6.46 -3.60 24.38
C VAL A 198 -7.25 -2.77 25.40
N ALA A 199 -8.56 -2.75 25.32
CA ALA A 199 -9.46 -2.06 26.23
C ALA A 199 -10.64 -2.97 26.61
N THR A 200 -11.19 -2.78 27.83
CA THR A 200 -12.39 -3.45 28.35
C THR A 200 -13.58 -2.50 28.35
#